data_c48121ffa01e797a98ab0b6205cf53f7
#
_entry.id   c48121ffa01e797a98ab0b6205cf53f7
#
_cell.length_a   1.000
_cell.length_b   1.000
_cell.length_c   1.000
_cell.angle_alpha   90.00
_cell.angle_beta   90.00
_cell.angle_gamma   90.00
#
_symmetry.space_group_name_H-M   'P 1'
#
loop_
_entity.id
_entity.type
_entity.pdbx_description
1 polymer ?
#
loop_
_entity_poly.entity_id
_entity_poly.type
_entity_poly.pdbx_seq_one_letter_code
_entity_poly.pdbx_strand_id
1 'polypeptide(L)'
;NTAISSTTGVYMGYSFAVPSNIAKKVVEDLIEYGNVQRGVMGVRGQGLDSEVAKTLNVKETEGFYVASVEEDSGAGAAGLKKGDIIKQLDNVKIHTYSDLSGYIASKRPGDVLKATYIRDGKEKTADITLKKNNTYIIQSLGLEVKNLSEADHKRFKTKAGVKVTGAGQFYEYNNINIVGKVLLSINSKAIKDVDELKSIMAGLSARDRNSLEILNDKGEKERLFF
;
A
#
# COMPACT_ATOMS: atom_id res chain seq x y z
N ASN A 1 9.26 -20.33 10.85
CA ASN A 1 8.75 -20.32 12.23
C ASN A 1 8.73 -18.87 12.70
N THR A 2 7.62 -18.43 13.24
CA THR A 2 7.46 -17.08 13.78
C THR A 2 7.55 -17.15 15.30
N ALA A 3 8.27 -16.22 15.93
CA ALA A 3 8.30 -16.10 17.37
C ALA A 3 6.96 -15.55 17.88
N ILE A 4 6.36 -16.20 18.86
CA ILE A 4 5.17 -15.72 19.56
C ILE A 4 5.62 -15.22 20.93
N SER A 5 5.38 -13.93 21.20
CA SER A 5 5.59 -13.36 22.53
C SER A 5 4.26 -13.39 23.29
N SER A 6 4.24 -14.03 24.44
CA SER A 6 3.09 -14.06 25.36
C SER A 6 3.47 -13.27 26.61
N THR A 7 2.61 -12.38 27.04
CA THR A 7 2.77 -11.64 28.31
C THR A 7 2.64 -12.52 29.55
N THR A 8 2.04 -13.70 29.41
CA THR A 8 1.82 -14.67 30.50
C THR A 8 2.78 -15.85 30.48
N GLY A 9 3.65 -15.95 29.45
CA GLY A 9 4.57 -17.09 29.28
C GLY A 9 3.91 -18.42 28.92
N VAL A 10 2.59 -18.45 28.74
CA VAL A 10 1.81 -19.66 28.44
C VAL A 10 1.59 -19.77 26.93
N TYR A 11 1.78 -20.97 26.37
CA TYR A 11 1.47 -21.26 24.96
C TYR A 11 -0.06 -21.25 24.73
N MET A 12 -0.53 -20.32 23.89
CA MET A 12 -1.94 -20.11 23.58
C MET A 12 -2.45 -20.95 22.41
N GLY A 13 -1.70 -21.94 21.93
CA GLY A 13 -2.13 -22.84 20.85
C GLY A 13 -2.04 -22.25 19.43
N TYR A 14 -1.49 -21.07 19.25
CA TYR A 14 -1.32 -20.47 17.91
C TYR A 14 0.08 -20.74 17.37
N SER A 15 0.17 -21.22 16.15
CA SER A 15 1.42 -21.31 15.40
C SER A 15 1.25 -20.66 14.03
N PHE A 16 2.27 -19.94 13.58
CA PHE A 16 2.29 -19.30 12.28
C PHE A 16 3.41 -19.86 11.43
N ALA A 17 3.14 -20.07 10.15
CA ALA A 17 4.13 -20.47 9.17
C ALA A 17 4.13 -19.51 8.00
N VAL A 18 5.32 -19.20 7.48
CA VAL A 18 5.45 -18.44 6.24
C VAL A 18 5.48 -19.43 5.08
N PRO A 19 4.62 -19.28 4.05
CA PRO A 19 4.66 -20.12 2.86
C PRO A 19 6.05 -20.08 2.22
N SER A 20 6.56 -21.24 1.82
CA SER A 20 7.93 -21.37 1.32
C SER A 20 8.23 -20.55 0.06
N ASN A 21 7.24 -20.37 -0.81
CA ASN A 21 7.34 -19.52 -2.00
C ASN A 21 7.53 -18.04 -1.64
N ILE A 22 6.86 -17.55 -0.61
CA ILE A 22 7.03 -16.18 -0.11
C ILE A 22 8.41 -16.04 0.55
N ALA A 23 8.81 -17.01 1.40
CA ALA A 23 10.11 -17.00 2.05
C ALA A 23 11.26 -17.01 1.02
N LYS A 24 11.18 -17.86 0.01
CA LYS A 24 12.15 -17.95 -1.09
C LYS A 24 12.26 -16.61 -1.81
N LYS A 25 11.13 -16.04 -2.24
CA LYS A 25 11.09 -14.75 -2.93
C LYS A 25 11.72 -13.62 -2.09
N VAL A 26 11.43 -13.57 -0.78
CA VAL A 26 12.00 -12.56 0.13
C VAL A 26 13.52 -12.68 0.22
N VAL A 27 14.06 -13.91 0.34
CA VAL A 27 15.50 -14.14 0.38
C VAL A 27 16.15 -13.74 -0.95
N GLU A 28 15.58 -14.15 -2.08
CA GLU A 28 16.07 -13.76 -3.41
C GLU A 28 16.09 -12.23 -3.59
N ASP A 29 15.01 -11.55 -3.23
CA ASP A 29 14.92 -10.09 -3.31
C ASP A 29 15.97 -9.40 -2.44
N LEU A 30 16.23 -9.90 -1.24
CA LEU A 30 17.25 -9.34 -0.34
C LEU A 30 18.66 -9.51 -0.90
N ILE A 31 18.94 -10.66 -1.53
CA ILE A 31 20.24 -10.91 -2.17
C ILE A 31 20.45 -10.04 -3.40
N GLU A 32 19.42 -9.89 -4.25
CA GLU A 32 19.53 -9.22 -5.54
C GLU A 32 19.38 -7.69 -5.43
N TYR A 33 18.43 -7.22 -4.60
CA TYR A 33 18.06 -5.80 -4.52
C TYR A 33 18.35 -5.14 -3.17
N GLY A 34 18.79 -5.90 -2.17
CA GLY A 34 19.01 -5.40 -0.81
C GLY A 34 17.71 -5.09 -0.04
N ASN A 35 16.55 -5.19 -0.68
CA ASN A 35 15.24 -4.99 -0.06
C ASN A 35 14.15 -5.81 -0.76
N VAL A 36 13.07 -6.09 -0.03
CA VAL A 36 11.95 -6.89 -0.56
C VAL A 36 11.17 -6.10 -1.59
N GLN A 37 11.08 -6.61 -2.82
CA GLN A 37 10.29 -6.04 -3.89
C GLN A 37 8.82 -6.45 -3.73
N ARG A 38 7.92 -5.50 -3.48
CA ARG A 38 6.49 -5.76 -3.33
C ARG A 38 5.72 -5.20 -4.50
N GLY A 39 5.11 -6.11 -5.27
CA GLY A 39 4.14 -5.74 -6.30
C GLY A 39 2.80 -5.37 -5.66
N VAL A 40 2.14 -4.37 -6.20
CA VAL A 40 0.77 -3.99 -5.80
C VAL A 40 -0.12 -3.91 -7.03
N MET A 41 -1.35 -4.37 -6.87
CA MET A 41 -2.39 -4.30 -7.89
C MET A 41 -3.06 -2.91 -7.92
N GLY A 42 -3.20 -2.28 -6.74
CA GLY A 42 -3.83 -0.97 -6.58
C GLY A 42 -5.34 -1.03 -6.50
N VAL A 43 -5.87 -2.05 -5.82
CA VAL A 43 -7.29 -2.16 -5.46
C VAL A 43 -7.44 -2.10 -3.94
N ARG A 44 -8.52 -1.47 -3.47
CA ARG A 44 -8.96 -1.51 -2.08
C ARG A 44 -10.33 -2.15 -2.01
N GLY A 45 -10.58 -2.91 -0.97
CA GLY A 45 -11.85 -3.62 -0.82
C GLY A 45 -11.81 -4.64 0.31
N GLN A 46 -12.69 -5.62 0.20
CA GLN A 46 -12.84 -6.65 1.23
C GLN A 46 -13.23 -8.00 0.60
N GLY A 47 -12.95 -9.09 1.33
CA GLY A 47 -13.46 -10.40 0.97
C GLY A 47 -14.98 -10.43 1.09
N LEU A 48 -15.61 -11.24 0.24
CA LEU A 48 -17.05 -11.48 0.31
C LEU A 48 -17.34 -12.69 1.19
N ASP A 49 -18.39 -12.55 1.96
CA ASP A 49 -19.14 -13.60 2.62
C ASP A 49 -20.65 -13.32 2.47
N SER A 50 -21.49 -14.15 3.03
CA SER A 50 -22.95 -14.02 2.91
C SER A 50 -23.51 -12.73 3.56
N GLU A 51 -22.86 -12.20 4.59
CA GLU A 51 -23.26 -10.97 5.27
C GLU A 51 -22.84 -9.73 4.50
N VAL A 52 -21.58 -9.70 4.08
CA VAL A 52 -21.02 -8.63 3.26
C VAL A 52 -21.76 -8.55 1.91
N ALA A 53 -22.04 -9.68 1.27
CA ALA A 53 -22.79 -9.73 0.03
C ALA A 53 -24.18 -9.12 0.14
N LYS A 54 -24.91 -9.40 1.23
CA LYS A 54 -26.22 -8.77 1.51
C LYS A 54 -26.09 -7.27 1.70
N THR A 55 -25.10 -6.82 2.47
CA THR A 55 -24.84 -5.39 2.73
C THR A 55 -24.51 -4.62 1.45
N LEU A 56 -23.74 -5.23 0.57
CA LEU A 56 -23.32 -4.64 -0.71
C LEU A 56 -24.36 -4.86 -1.84
N ASN A 57 -25.42 -5.63 -1.56
CA ASN A 57 -26.47 -6.01 -2.54
C ASN A 57 -25.87 -6.68 -3.79
N VAL A 58 -24.92 -7.59 -3.59
CA VAL A 58 -24.32 -8.43 -4.65
C VAL A 58 -24.76 -9.88 -4.47
N LYS A 59 -24.75 -10.66 -5.57
CA LYS A 59 -25.19 -12.05 -5.57
C LYS A 59 -24.09 -13.03 -5.15
N GLU A 60 -22.85 -12.67 -5.41
CA GLU A 60 -21.66 -13.46 -5.12
C GLU A 60 -21.36 -13.41 -3.61
N THR A 61 -21.18 -14.58 -3.02
CA THR A 61 -20.86 -14.74 -1.58
C THR A 61 -19.39 -15.08 -1.33
N GLU A 62 -18.58 -15.12 -2.38
CA GLU A 62 -17.15 -15.41 -2.34
C GLU A 62 -16.40 -14.51 -3.32
N GLY A 63 -15.12 -14.26 -3.04
CA GLY A 63 -14.24 -13.43 -3.86
C GLY A 63 -13.83 -12.15 -3.16
N PHE A 64 -13.16 -11.27 -3.89
CA PHE A 64 -12.74 -9.97 -3.38
C PHE A 64 -13.52 -8.85 -4.08
N TYR A 65 -14.34 -8.13 -3.32
CA TYR A 65 -15.09 -6.98 -3.79
C TYR A 65 -14.19 -5.75 -3.85
N VAL A 66 -14.12 -5.12 -5.02
CA VAL A 66 -13.35 -3.89 -5.26
C VAL A 66 -14.18 -2.68 -4.86
N ALA A 67 -13.83 -2.05 -3.74
CA ALA A 67 -14.47 -0.81 -3.27
C ALA A 67 -13.90 0.44 -3.95
N SER A 68 -12.60 0.42 -4.30
CA SER A 68 -11.95 1.48 -5.07
C SER A 68 -10.73 0.94 -5.83
N VAL A 69 -10.37 1.64 -6.89
CA VAL A 69 -9.18 1.38 -7.72
C VAL A 69 -8.34 2.64 -7.77
N GLU A 70 -7.04 2.52 -7.56
CA GLU A 70 -6.09 3.63 -7.69
C GLU A 70 -5.83 3.90 -9.18
N GLU A 71 -5.98 5.14 -9.63
CA GLU A 71 -5.89 5.52 -11.05
C GLU A 71 -4.56 5.12 -11.69
N ASP A 72 -3.44 5.41 -11.02
CA ASP A 72 -2.09 5.11 -11.51
C ASP A 72 -1.65 3.67 -11.23
N SER A 73 -2.56 2.77 -10.92
CA SER A 73 -2.27 1.36 -10.58
C SER A 73 -2.33 0.43 -11.78
N GLY A 74 -1.85 -0.81 -11.59
CA GLY A 74 -2.00 -1.85 -12.60
C GLY A 74 -3.47 -2.21 -12.85
N ALA A 75 -4.28 -2.28 -11.78
CA ALA A 75 -5.73 -2.53 -11.89
C ALA A 75 -6.46 -1.40 -12.61
N GLY A 76 -6.10 -0.14 -12.35
CA GLY A 76 -6.65 1.02 -13.04
C GLY A 76 -6.33 0.98 -14.53
N ALA A 77 -5.07 0.73 -14.90
CA ALA A 77 -4.63 0.58 -16.29
C ALA A 77 -5.33 -0.58 -17.00
N ALA A 78 -5.60 -1.68 -16.28
CA ALA A 78 -6.34 -2.84 -16.79
C ALA A 78 -7.86 -2.63 -16.86
N GLY A 79 -8.36 -1.46 -16.42
CA GLY A 79 -9.75 -1.09 -16.50
C GLY A 79 -10.66 -1.72 -15.45
N LEU A 80 -10.11 -2.18 -14.31
CA LEU A 80 -10.91 -2.57 -13.16
C LEU A 80 -11.60 -1.34 -12.57
N LYS A 81 -12.77 -1.56 -11.96
CA LYS A 81 -13.60 -0.50 -11.39
C LYS A 81 -14.20 -0.92 -10.05
N LYS A 82 -14.65 0.07 -9.30
CA LYS A 82 -15.51 -0.17 -8.13
C LYS A 82 -16.70 -1.04 -8.52
N GLY A 83 -16.99 -2.04 -7.69
CA GLY A 83 -18.08 -2.99 -7.91
C GLY A 83 -17.65 -4.30 -8.59
N ASP A 84 -16.42 -4.39 -9.09
CA ASP A 84 -15.89 -5.65 -9.59
C ASP A 84 -15.67 -6.64 -8.45
N ILE A 85 -15.87 -7.93 -8.74
CA ILE A 85 -15.60 -9.00 -7.77
C ILE A 85 -14.55 -9.92 -8.38
N ILE A 86 -13.33 -9.87 -7.85
CA ILE A 86 -12.22 -10.70 -8.31
C ILE A 86 -12.45 -12.13 -7.80
N LYS A 87 -12.49 -13.09 -8.72
CA LYS A 87 -12.74 -14.51 -8.46
C LYS A 87 -11.49 -15.37 -8.60
N GLN A 88 -10.54 -14.93 -9.43
CA GLN A 88 -9.33 -15.70 -9.71
C GLN A 88 -8.19 -14.78 -10.16
N LEU A 89 -6.96 -15.13 -9.78
CA LEU A 89 -5.72 -14.57 -10.29
C LEU A 89 -4.87 -15.70 -10.85
N ASP A 90 -4.57 -15.65 -12.15
CA ASP A 90 -3.96 -16.76 -12.90
C ASP A 90 -4.72 -18.08 -12.66
N ASN A 91 -4.10 -19.06 -11.99
CA ASN A 91 -4.72 -20.35 -11.67
C ASN A 91 -5.21 -20.43 -10.22
N VAL A 92 -5.12 -19.35 -9.43
CA VAL A 92 -5.48 -19.34 -8.01
C VAL A 92 -6.86 -18.73 -7.82
N LYS A 93 -7.79 -19.50 -7.27
CA LYS A 93 -9.12 -19.01 -6.88
C LYS A 93 -9.01 -18.07 -5.69
N ILE A 94 -9.76 -16.98 -5.72
CA ILE A 94 -9.82 -15.98 -4.68
C ILE A 94 -11.18 -16.08 -3.98
N HIS A 95 -11.20 -16.64 -2.80
CA HIS A 95 -12.37 -16.71 -1.94
C HIS A 95 -12.37 -15.59 -0.90
N THR A 96 -11.19 -15.23 -0.41
CA THR A 96 -10.99 -14.29 0.68
C THR A 96 -9.98 -13.19 0.33
N TYR A 97 -9.91 -12.15 1.17
CA TYR A 97 -8.82 -11.17 1.10
C TYR A 97 -7.44 -11.81 1.28
N SER A 98 -7.34 -12.84 2.15
CA SER A 98 -6.07 -13.52 2.42
C SER A 98 -5.53 -14.27 1.20
N ASP A 99 -6.40 -14.86 0.37
CA ASP A 99 -5.99 -15.51 -0.87
C ASP A 99 -5.41 -14.49 -1.85
N LEU A 100 -6.11 -13.37 -2.04
CA LEU A 100 -5.66 -12.28 -2.91
C LEU A 100 -4.31 -11.72 -2.44
N SER A 101 -4.22 -11.34 -1.17
CA SER A 101 -3.01 -10.70 -0.61
C SER A 101 -1.83 -11.67 -0.57
N GLY A 102 -2.05 -12.93 -0.21
CA GLY A 102 -1.02 -13.97 -0.19
C GLY A 102 -0.48 -14.26 -1.59
N TYR A 103 -1.35 -14.32 -2.59
CA TYR A 103 -0.90 -14.53 -3.97
C TYR A 103 -0.07 -13.34 -4.49
N ILE A 104 -0.55 -12.11 -4.30
CA ILE A 104 0.17 -10.90 -4.71
C ILE A 104 1.51 -10.77 -3.96
N ALA A 105 1.59 -11.16 -2.68
CA ALA A 105 2.82 -11.12 -1.90
C ALA A 105 3.94 -12.02 -2.46
N SER A 106 3.59 -13.06 -3.23
CA SER A 106 4.55 -13.94 -3.90
C SER A 106 5.08 -13.39 -5.22
N LYS A 107 4.59 -12.21 -5.66
CA LYS A 107 4.88 -11.61 -6.96
C LYS A 107 5.74 -10.36 -6.83
N ARG A 108 6.38 -9.97 -7.94
CA ARG A 108 7.24 -8.78 -8.03
C ARG A 108 6.58 -7.66 -8.82
N PRO A 109 7.01 -6.42 -8.66
CA PRO A 109 6.65 -5.35 -9.60
C PRO A 109 7.05 -5.73 -11.02
N GLY A 110 6.16 -5.48 -11.98
CA GLY A 110 6.32 -5.86 -13.38
C GLY A 110 5.69 -7.21 -13.74
N ASP A 111 5.39 -8.08 -12.77
CA ASP A 111 4.65 -9.32 -13.06
C ASP A 111 3.25 -9.00 -13.59
N VAL A 112 2.82 -9.75 -14.59
CA VAL A 112 1.48 -9.65 -15.18
C VAL A 112 0.63 -10.78 -14.64
N LEU A 113 -0.52 -10.43 -14.06
CA LEU A 113 -1.49 -11.38 -13.51
C LEU A 113 -2.76 -11.33 -14.35
N LYS A 114 -3.25 -12.50 -14.78
CA LYS A 114 -4.56 -12.59 -15.41
C LYS A 114 -5.64 -12.66 -14.34
N ALA A 115 -6.41 -11.59 -14.20
CA ALA A 115 -7.55 -11.53 -13.28
C ALA A 115 -8.83 -11.96 -13.98
N THR A 116 -9.58 -12.89 -13.37
CA THR A 116 -10.97 -13.19 -13.72
C THR A 116 -11.86 -12.55 -12.67
N TYR A 117 -12.81 -11.73 -13.10
CA TYR A 117 -13.71 -10.97 -12.23
C TYR A 117 -15.13 -10.90 -12.76
N ILE A 118 -16.08 -10.66 -11.87
CA ILE A 118 -17.49 -10.44 -12.21
C ILE A 118 -17.76 -8.93 -12.21
N ARG A 119 -18.40 -8.45 -13.27
CA ARG A 119 -18.94 -7.07 -13.39
C ARG A 119 -20.33 -7.15 -13.97
N ASP A 120 -21.32 -6.57 -13.30
CA ASP A 120 -22.73 -6.57 -13.70
C ASP A 120 -23.25 -8.01 -13.98
N GLY A 121 -22.84 -8.97 -13.14
CA GLY A 121 -23.21 -10.39 -13.24
C GLY A 121 -22.57 -11.14 -14.41
N LYS A 122 -21.59 -10.54 -15.09
CA LYS A 122 -20.87 -11.15 -16.23
C LYS A 122 -19.41 -11.36 -15.88
N GLU A 123 -18.90 -12.53 -16.22
CA GLU A 123 -17.48 -12.84 -16.08
C GLU A 123 -16.66 -12.10 -17.14
N LYS A 124 -15.54 -11.53 -16.73
CA LYS A 124 -14.57 -10.83 -17.56
C LYS A 124 -13.16 -11.17 -17.12
N THR A 125 -12.20 -10.95 -18.02
CA THR A 125 -10.78 -11.11 -17.73
C THR A 125 -10.02 -9.83 -18.05
N ALA A 126 -8.93 -9.58 -17.33
CA ALA A 126 -7.99 -8.50 -17.61
C ALA A 126 -6.59 -8.90 -17.18
N ASP A 127 -5.58 -8.47 -17.92
CA ASP A 127 -4.18 -8.64 -17.55
C ASP A 127 -3.73 -7.42 -16.74
N ILE A 128 -3.29 -7.66 -15.51
CA ILE A 128 -2.93 -6.62 -14.54
C ILE A 128 -1.42 -6.67 -14.32
N THR A 129 -0.71 -5.64 -14.73
CA THR A 129 0.71 -5.48 -14.43
C THR A 129 0.88 -4.91 -13.04
N LEU A 130 1.53 -5.66 -12.14
CA LEU A 130 1.81 -5.18 -10.79
C LEU A 130 2.79 -4.01 -10.81
N LYS A 131 2.49 -2.96 -10.07
CA LYS A 131 3.39 -1.83 -9.88
C LYS A 131 4.20 -1.96 -8.58
N LYS A 132 5.31 -1.24 -8.47
CA LYS A 132 6.08 -1.17 -7.22
C LYS A 132 5.22 -0.53 -6.12
N ASN A 133 5.27 -1.07 -4.91
CA ASN A 133 4.63 -0.43 -3.78
C ASN A 133 5.40 0.85 -3.42
N ASN A 134 4.80 1.97 -3.73
CA ASN A 134 5.36 3.30 -3.50
C ASN A 134 4.83 3.94 -2.21
N THR A 135 4.12 3.18 -1.38
CA THR A 135 3.58 3.66 -0.10
C THR A 135 4.52 3.29 1.05
N TYR A 136 4.71 4.20 1.98
CA TYR A 136 5.49 3.99 3.20
C TYR A 136 4.80 4.64 4.39
N ILE A 137 4.77 3.93 5.53
CA ILE A 137 4.24 4.45 6.79
C ILE A 137 5.42 4.88 7.65
N ILE A 138 5.49 6.18 7.94
CA ILE A 138 6.46 6.75 8.87
C ILE A 138 5.87 6.61 10.27
N GLN A 139 6.19 5.51 10.94
CA GLN A 139 5.62 5.14 12.25
C GLN A 139 5.81 6.24 13.30
N SER A 140 7.02 6.82 13.39
CA SER A 140 7.36 7.87 14.36
C SER A 140 6.57 9.16 14.18
N LEU A 141 6.06 9.40 12.98
CA LEU A 141 5.25 10.57 12.65
C LEU A 141 3.77 10.26 12.49
N GLY A 142 3.39 8.97 12.43
CA GLY A 142 2.03 8.57 12.11
C GLY A 142 1.57 9.04 10.73
N LEU A 143 2.49 9.15 9.76
CA LEU A 143 2.18 9.59 8.39
C LEU A 143 2.26 8.42 7.43
N GLU A 144 1.27 8.32 6.55
CA GLU A 144 1.34 7.49 5.36
C GLU A 144 1.71 8.37 4.16
N VAL A 145 2.74 7.96 3.41
CA VAL A 145 3.24 8.71 2.25
C VAL A 145 3.41 7.80 1.04
N LYS A 146 3.32 8.39 -0.15
CA LYS A 146 3.61 7.70 -1.41
C LYS A 146 4.44 8.57 -2.35
N ASN A 147 5.07 7.96 -3.35
CA ASN A 147 5.72 8.70 -4.43
C ASN A 147 4.71 9.58 -5.16
N LEU A 148 5.20 10.70 -5.69
CA LEU A 148 4.39 11.60 -6.52
C LEU A 148 3.98 10.91 -7.81
N SER A 149 2.72 11.09 -8.21
CA SER A 149 2.22 10.72 -9.54
C SER A 149 2.59 11.81 -10.56
N GLU A 150 2.46 11.51 -11.85
CA GLU A 150 2.61 12.50 -12.91
C GLU A 150 1.66 13.71 -12.74
N ALA A 151 0.45 13.45 -12.24
CA ALA A 151 -0.51 14.51 -11.91
C ALA A 151 -0.03 15.36 -10.75
N ASP A 152 0.56 14.74 -9.70
CA ASP A 152 1.13 15.46 -8.55
C ASP A 152 2.34 16.30 -8.98
N HIS A 153 3.24 15.78 -9.84
CA HIS A 153 4.36 16.54 -10.40
C HIS A 153 3.92 17.80 -11.13
N LYS A 154 2.84 17.70 -11.90
CA LYS A 154 2.25 18.86 -12.62
C LYS A 154 1.58 19.84 -11.64
N ARG A 155 0.79 19.33 -10.67
CA ARG A 155 0.06 20.14 -9.69
C ARG A 155 1.00 20.94 -8.81
N PHE A 156 2.00 20.29 -8.23
CA PHE A 156 2.92 20.88 -7.26
C PHE A 156 4.17 21.50 -7.89
N LYS A 157 4.34 21.36 -9.22
CA LYS A 157 5.51 21.85 -9.97
C LYS A 157 6.84 21.39 -9.37
N THR A 158 6.89 20.19 -8.84
CA THR A 158 8.09 19.57 -8.25
C THR A 158 8.34 18.20 -8.85
N LYS A 159 9.62 17.83 -8.96
CA LYS A 159 10.05 16.49 -9.39
C LYS A 159 10.51 15.63 -8.21
N ALA A 160 10.53 16.18 -7.00
CA ALA A 160 11.01 15.52 -5.81
C ALA A 160 10.00 15.69 -4.66
N GLY A 161 10.06 14.78 -3.71
CA GLY A 161 9.19 14.72 -2.55
C GLY A 161 8.28 13.49 -2.55
N VAL A 162 7.55 13.33 -1.45
CA VAL A 162 6.55 12.28 -1.29
C VAL A 162 5.23 12.90 -0.86
N LYS A 163 4.12 12.41 -1.39
CA LYS A 163 2.77 12.90 -1.04
C LYS A 163 2.29 12.22 0.23
N VAL A 164 1.80 13.01 1.16
CA VAL A 164 1.11 12.50 2.36
C VAL A 164 -0.28 12.01 1.97
N THR A 165 -0.56 10.72 2.20
CA THR A 165 -1.84 10.08 1.86
C THR A 165 -2.69 9.76 3.07
N GLY A 166 -2.06 9.73 4.26
CA GLY A 166 -2.74 9.51 5.53
C GLY A 166 -1.97 10.15 6.68
N ALA A 167 -2.69 10.54 7.73
CA ALA A 167 -2.13 11.11 8.94
C ALA A 167 -2.85 10.54 10.16
N GLY A 168 -2.09 10.30 11.24
CA GLY A 168 -2.63 9.81 12.50
C GLY A 168 -3.41 10.89 13.26
N GLN A 169 -4.12 10.46 14.30
CA GLN A 169 -4.99 11.31 15.13
C GLN A 169 -4.30 12.56 15.70
N PHE A 170 -2.98 12.53 15.90
CA PHE A 170 -2.22 13.68 16.35
C PHE A 170 -2.45 14.91 15.47
N TYR A 171 -2.46 14.75 14.15
CA TYR A 171 -2.63 15.84 13.19
C TYR A 171 -4.06 16.38 13.20
N GLU A 172 -5.04 15.50 13.31
CA GLU A 172 -6.45 15.88 13.43
C GLU A 172 -6.71 16.66 14.73
N TYR A 173 -6.17 16.17 15.85
CA TYR A 173 -6.33 16.80 17.18
C TYR A 173 -5.73 18.19 17.24
N ASN A 174 -4.63 18.42 16.53
CA ASN A 174 -3.94 19.71 16.49
C ASN A 174 -4.37 20.60 15.29
N ASN A 175 -5.41 20.22 14.55
CA ASN A 175 -5.88 20.91 13.34
C ASN A 175 -4.77 21.13 12.29
N ILE A 176 -3.83 20.19 12.18
CA ILE A 176 -2.76 20.22 11.19
C ILE A 176 -3.22 19.51 9.92
N ASN A 177 -3.62 20.25 8.90
CA ASN A 177 -3.97 19.67 7.61
C ASN A 177 -2.70 19.37 6.80
N ILE A 178 -2.22 18.13 6.87
CA ILE A 178 -1.02 17.67 6.17
C ILE A 178 -1.33 16.69 5.03
N VAL A 179 -2.50 16.05 5.05
CA VAL A 179 -2.91 15.10 4.02
C VAL A 179 -3.10 15.80 2.67
N GLY A 180 -2.56 15.20 1.63
CA GLY A 180 -2.56 15.77 0.27
C GLY A 180 -1.36 16.66 -0.04
N LYS A 181 -0.63 17.15 0.99
CA LYS A 181 0.60 17.96 0.82
C LYS A 181 1.80 17.08 0.45
N VAL A 182 2.88 17.72 -0.01
CA VAL A 182 4.11 17.03 -0.40
C VAL A 182 5.20 17.29 0.63
N LEU A 183 5.78 16.25 1.18
CA LEU A 183 6.94 16.30 2.06
C LEU A 183 8.20 16.39 1.20
N LEU A 184 8.96 17.49 1.32
CA LEU A 184 10.14 17.80 0.51
C LEU A 184 11.45 17.46 1.20
N SER A 185 11.53 17.66 2.52
CA SER A 185 12.77 17.38 3.27
C SER A 185 12.48 17.09 4.75
N ILE A 186 13.39 16.37 5.38
CA ILE A 186 13.48 16.18 6.83
C ILE A 186 14.86 16.64 7.29
N ASN A 187 14.90 17.55 8.29
CA ASN A 187 16.15 18.13 8.80
C ASN A 187 17.06 18.66 7.67
N SER A 188 16.46 19.35 6.71
CA SER A 188 17.13 19.87 5.51
C SER A 188 17.73 18.81 4.57
N LYS A 189 17.50 17.50 4.82
CA LYS A 189 17.83 16.44 3.88
C LYS A 189 16.69 16.31 2.89
N ALA A 190 16.97 16.59 1.62
CA ALA A 190 15.96 16.51 0.55
C ALA A 190 15.48 15.07 0.35
N ILE A 191 14.20 14.94 0.04
CA ILE A 191 13.55 13.66 -0.27
C ILE A 191 13.21 13.66 -1.75
N LYS A 192 13.71 12.69 -2.52
CA LYS A 192 13.30 12.52 -3.91
C LYS A 192 12.08 11.63 -4.02
N ASP A 193 12.10 10.51 -3.29
CA ASP A 193 11.10 9.47 -3.32
C ASP A 193 11.01 8.72 -1.97
N VAL A 194 10.14 7.72 -1.92
CA VAL A 194 9.93 6.89 -0.72
C VAL A 194 11.18 6.10 -0.34
N ASP A 195 12.02 5.69 -1.28
CA ASP A 195 13.21 4.88 -0.95
C ASP A 195 14.29 5.76 -0.29
N GLU A 196 14.47 7.01 -0.77
CA GLU A 196 15.36 7.96 -0.10
C GLU A 196 14.82 8.38 1.26
N LEU A 197 13.49 8.58 1.38
CA LEU A 197 12.85 8.84 2.66
C LEU A 197 13.13 7.74 3.69
N LYS A 198 13.01 6.45 3.32
CA LYS A 198 13.34 5.32 4.19
C LYS A 198 14.79 5.38 4.67
N SER A 199 15.72 5.71 3.77
CA SER A 199 17.15 5.85 4.10
C SER A 199 17.40 6.99 5.09
N ILE A 200 16.72 8.12 4.92
CA ILE A 200 16.78 9.26 5.86
C ILE A 200 16.22 8.86 7.21
N MET A 201 15.04 8.19 7.24
CA MET A 201 14.37 7.77 8.48
C MET A 201 15.19 6.77 9.28
N ALA A 202 15.92 5.85 8.62
CA ALA A 202 16.78 4.89 9.29
C ALA A 202 17.93 5.53 10.07
N GLY A 203 18.35 6.74 9.70
CA GLY A 203 19.41 7.52 10.36
C GLY A 203 18.91 8.59 11.32
N LEU A 204 17.59 8.71 11.55
CA LEU A 204 17.03 9.72 12.45
C LEU A 204 16.96 9.19 13.88
N SER A 205 17.40 10.04 14.83
CA SER A 205 17.19 9.80 16.26
C SER A 205 15.80 10.30 16.69
N ALA A 206 15.07 9.47 17.41
CA ALA A 206 13.76 9.86 17.97
C ALA A 206 13.88 10.91 19.10
N ARG A 207 15.11 11.22 19.55
CA ARG A 207 15.37 12.19 20.63
C ARG A 207 15.67 13.60 20.13
N ASP A 208 15.93 13.76 18.85
CA ASP A 208 16.29 15.03 18.26
C ASP A 208 15.03 15.78 17.81
N ARG A 209 15.03 17.11 17.97
CA ARG A 209 13.98 17.95 17.43
C ARG A 209 14.09 17.94 15.91
N ASN A 210 13.10 17.35 15.26
CA ASN A 210 13.10 17.20 13.83
C ASN A 210 12.24 18.27 13.15
N SER A 211 12.57 18.63 11.91
CA SER A 211 11.81 19.56 11.09
C SER A 211 11.41 18.93 9.77
N LEU A 212 10.15 19.14 9.36
CA LEU A 212 9.62 18.77 8.06
C LEU A 212 9.46 20.01 7.20
N GLU A 213 9.94 20.02 5.98
CA GLU A 213 9.57 21.00 4.96
C GLU A 213 8.52 20.39 4.05
N ILE A 214 7.36 21.02 3.98
CA ILE A 214 6.23 20.56 3.18
C ILE A 214 5.84 21.62 2.14
N LEU A 215 5.26 21.15 1.03
CA LEU A 215 4.66 22.00 0.01
C LEU A 215 3.15 21.91 0.13
N ASN A 216 2.50 23.04 0.35
CA ASN A 216 1.04 23.10 0.48
C ASN A 216 0.33 23.13 -0.88
N ASP A 217 -1.00 23.14 -0.87
CA ASP A 217 -1.83 23.16 -2.08
C ASP A 217 -1.65 24.40 -2.95
N LYS A 218 -1.11 25.50 -2.39
CA LYS A 218 -0.80 26.74 -3.10
C LYS A 218 0.60 26.74 -3.72
N GLY A 219 1.42 25.69 -3.45
CA GLY A 219 2.80 25.62 -3.87
C GLY A 219 3.77 26.41 -2.97
N GLU A 220 3.34 26.74 -1.75
CA GLU A 220 4.15 27.45 -0.77
C GLU A 220 4.82 26.43 0.17
N LYS A 221 6.05 26.73 0.58
CA LYS A 221 6.80 25.90 1.52
C LYS A 221 6.45 26.27 2.94
N GLU A 222 6.09 25.29 3.72
CA GLU A 222 5.82 25.40 5.15
C GLU A 222 6.80 24.52 5.92
N ARG A 223 7.18 24.91 7.14
CA ARG A 223 8.05 24.12 8.01
C ARG A 223 7.31 23.75 9.29
N LEU A 224 7.26 22.47 9.57
CA LEU A 224 6.71 21.89 10.80
C LEU A 224 7.85 21.34 11.66
N PHE A 225 7.68 21.42 12.98
CA PHE A 225 8.63 20.86 13.97
C PHE A 225 7.92 19.84 14.83
N PHE A 226 8.58 18.75 15.19
CA PHE A 226 8.03 17.67 16.00
C PHE A 226 9.11 17.03 16.88
#